data_e5bc6583451b50a43310aa1c8545a36a
#
_entry.id   e5bc6583451b50a43310aa1c8545a36a
#
_cell.length_a   1.000
_cell.length_b   1.000
_cell.length_c   1.000
_cell.angle_alpha   90.00
_cell.angle_beta   90.00
_cell.angle_gamma   90.00
#
_symmetry.space_group_name_H-M   'P 1'
#
loop_
_entity.id
_entity.type
_entity.pdbx_description
1 polymer ?
#
loop_
_entity_poly.entity_id
_entity_poly.type
_entity_poly.pdbx_seq_one_letter_code
_entity_poly.pdbx_strand_id
1 'polypeptide(L)'
;MQQMVEAFTVGFFYNDQGPCTCMVWAPFAEKVELVIEQPVQAAFPLQRNDKGYWSGDVYGAQPGVKYRFRLNDEFLLPDPASLQQPDVHGFSILADRNYTGWTDHDWKGMALRDMIIYEIHTGTFTPQGNFNGIREKLPYLQQLGITAIEIMPVAQFPGSRNWGYDGVYPFAVQYSYGGIEELKKLVNEAHAHGIAVILDVVYNHLGPEGNYTSHYGPYHTDRYNTFWGHAMNFDDAWSFGVRDYFIQNALMWLDDFHIDGLRLDAVHAIADNSSLHFIEALQQRVRELEQHTGRKKVLIAEIDLNNPRYINPVQSGGYGFDGQWLDEFHHALHALLTGEVNGYYEDFGSIEHVERAYRDTYVYSGQYSQHRKRYFGVTTVNPYDQFVVFTQNHDQVGNRLLGDRISKLLSAESVKLMAAAVLLSPYIPMLFMGEEYGEENPFLFFISHTDNSLVEQVRKGRKAEFASFKHQEDFTDPQAVETFEQCVLSWNTSSEKNKALLECYRFLIRLRKEHPAMQYTGREGMEVRSTTNGLLILKRFHGPAVLLSVMNFSPVALQWEAEAFAGKKIYDSVAGATDLAVQPGDVLTLEHYGFIILDTNKGL
;
A
#
# COMPACT_ATOMS: atom_id res chain seq x y z
N MET A 1 34.63 11.01 -0.71
CA MET A 1 34.40 10.58 -2.09
C MET A 1 32.90 10.38 -2.22
N GLN A 2 32.20 11.32 -2.87
CA GLN A 2 30.81 11.11 -3.25
C GLN A 2 30.82 10.02 -4.31
N GLN A 3 30.44 8.78 -3.93
CA GLN A 3 29.96 7.84 -4.94
C GLN A 3 28.70 8.46 -5.53
N MET A 4 28.73 8.76 -6.82
CA MET A 4 27.52 9.10 -7.56
C MET A 4 26.52 7.96 -7.30
N VAL A 5 25.28 8.30 -7.02
CA VAL A 5 24.17 7.34 -7.05
C VAL A 5 24.27 6.71 -8.45
N GLU A 6 24.75 5.47 -8.53
CA GLU A 6 24.86 4.80 -9.83
C GLU A 6 23.46 4.73 -10.40
N ALA A 7 23.31 5.28 -11.59
CA ALA A 7 22.04 5.23 -12.32
C ALA A 7 21.61 3.76 -12.46
N PHE A 8 20.30 3.52 -12.44
CA PHE A 8 19.69 2.25 -12.81
C PHE A 8 20.31 1.72 -14.12
N THR A 9 20.93 0.54 -14.08
CA THR A 9 21.80 0.04 -15.16
C THR A 9 21.39 -1.32 -15.75
N VAL A 10 20.60 -2.14 -15.01
CA VAL A 10 20.11 -3.43 -15.52
C VAL A 10 18.92 -3.25 -16.46
N GLY A 11 18.91 -3.95 -17.59
CA GLY A 11 17.89 -3.85 -18.63
C GLY A 11 18.47 -3.44 -19.98
N PHE A 12 17.60 -3.12 -20.94
CA PHE A 12 17.98 -2.62 -22.25
C PHE A 12 17.43 -1.20 -22.44
N PHE A 13 18.34 -0.24 -22.63
CA PHE A 13 18.02 1.20 -22.61
C PHE A 13 18.23 1.85 -23.96
N TYR A 14 17.22 2.58 -24.40
CA TYR A 14 17.30 3.45 -25.56
C TYR A 14 18.18 4.67 -25.25
N ASN A 15 18.98 5.06 -26.24
CA ASN A 15 19.78 6.28 -26.22
C ASN A 15 19.69 6.94 -27.61
N ASP A 16 19.17 8.15 -27.67
CA ASP A 16 18.98 8.91 -28.90
C ASP A 16 20.29 9.54 -29.43
N GLN A 17 21.31 9.66 -28.57
CA GLN A 17 22.60 10.30 -28.89
C GLN A 17 23.73 9.29 -29.15
N GLY A 18 23.48 7.99 -28.94
CA GLY A 18 24.53 6.98 -29.04
C GLY A 18 24.00 5.56 -29.16
N PRO A 19 24.83 4.55 -28.83
CA PRO A 19 24.36 3.17 -28.77
C PRO A 19 23.34 2.99 -27.64
N CYS A 20 22.35 2.15 -27.86
CA CYS A 20 21.54 1.60 -26.78
C CYS A 20 22.42 0.67 -25.95
N THR A 21 22.32 0.75 -24.63
CA THR A 21 23.09 -0.10 -23.72
C THR A 21 22.21 -1.18 -23.12
N CYS A 22 22.74 -2.40 -22.99
CA CYS A 22 22.04 -3.46 -22.28
C CYS A 22 22.92 -4.06 -21.20
N MET A 23 22.30 -4.49 -20.11
CA MET A 23 22.95 -5.19 -19.00
C MET A 23 22.00 -6.19 -18.38
N VAL A 24 22.47 -7.43 -18.17
CA VAL A 24 21.74 -8.47 -17.47
C VAL A 24 22.66 -9.22 -16.52
N TRP A 25 22.16 -9.56 -15.33
CA TRP A 25 22.90 -10.37 -14.37
C TRP A 25 22.61 -11.85 -14.61
N ALA A 26 23.64 -12.61 -15.02
CA ALA A 26 23.58 -14.04 -15.25
C ALA A 26 24.93 -14.69 -14.88
N PRO A 27 25.23 -14.85 -13.57
CA PRO A 27 26.55 -15.19 -13.07
C PRO A 27 27.01 -16.60 -13.50
N PHE A 28 26.10 -17.51 -13.82
CA PHE A 28 26.41 -18.89 -14.18
C PHE A 28 26.37 -19.15 -15.69
N ALA A 29 25.97 -18.15 -16.47
CA ALA A 29 26.01 -18.29 -17.93
C ALA A 29 27.45 -18.28 -18.46
N GLU A 30 27.73 -19.08 -19.45
CA GLU A 30 29.00 -19.11 -20.19
C GLU A 30 28.97 -18.19 -21.41
N LYS A 31 27.77 -17.96 -21.96
CA LYS A 31 27.51 -17.09 -23.10
C LYS A 31 26.16 -16.39 -22.94
N VAL A 32 26.11 -15.10 -23.23
CA VAL A 32 24.87 -14.32 -23.29
C VAL A 32 24.86 -13.46 -24.54
N GLU A 33 23.73 -13.44 -25.23
CA GLU A 33 23.49 -12.60 -26.39
C GLU A 33 22.17 -11.84 -26.21
N LEU A 34 22.15 -10.56 -26.55
CA LEU A 34 20.91 -9.85 -26.81
C LEU A 34 20.41 -10.21 -28.20
N VAL A 35 19.20 -10.75 -28.31
CA VAL A 35 18.59 -11.14 -29.58
C VAL A 35 17.44 -10.20 -29.89
N ILE A 36 17.60 -9.39 -30.91
CA ILE A 36 16.48 -8.60 -31.50
C ILE A 36 15.72 -9.57 -32.42
N GLU A 37 14.41 -9.64 -32.23
CA GLU A 37 13.52 -10.49 -33.03
C GLU A 37 12.76 -9.70 -34.08
N GLN A 38 12.44 -8.45 -33.79
CA GLN A 38 11.70 -7.53 -34.66
C GLN A 38 12.20 -6.09 -34.50
N PRO A 39 12.20 -5.27 -35.56
CA PRO A 39 11.72 -5.56 -36.91
C PRO A 39 12.68 -6.41 -37.76
N VAL A 40 13.97 -6.43 -37.41
CA VAL A 40 14.99 -7.20 -38.14
C VAL A 40 15.74 -8.08 -37.15
N GLN A 41 15.82 -9.37 -37.44
CA GLN A 41 16.49 -10.32 -36.55
C GLN A 41 18.01 -10.07 -36.52
N ALA A 42 18.55 -9.90 -35.32
CA ALA A 42 19.98 -9.72 -35.08
C ALA A 42 20.35 -10.25 -33.68
N ALA A 43 21.58 -10.69 -33.51
CA ALA A 43 22.10 -11.13 -32.22
C ALA A 43 23.40 -10.40 -31.90
N PHE A 44 23.52 -9.91 -30.69
CA PHE A 44 24.64 -9.13 -30.19
C PHE A 44 25.26 -9.86 -28.99
N PRO A 45 26.48 -10.39 -29.12
CA PRO A 45 27.18 -11.04 -28.02
C PRO A 45 27.53 -10.00 -26.94
N LEU A 46 27.29 -10.35 -25.68
CA LEU A 46 27.58 -9.50 -24.53
C LEU A 46 28.91 -9.90 -23.87
N GLN A 47 29.48 -8.95 -23.14
CA GLN A 47 30.73 -9.14 -22.41
C GLN A 47 30.44 -9.30 -20.91
N ARG A 48 31.05 -10.33 -20.31
CA ARG A 48 30.89 -10.64 -18.88
C ARG A 48 31.94 -9.90 -18.05
N ASN A 49 31.50 -9.29 -16.95
CA ASN A 49 32.42 -8.80 -15.92
C ASN A 49 32.64 -9.86 -14.81
N ASP A 50 33.52 -9.56 -13.87
CA ASP A 50 33.89 -10.42 -12.72
C ASP A 50 32.74 -10.69 -11.74
N LYS A 51 31.70 -9.84 -11.74
CA LYS A 51 30.50 -9.99 -10.88
C LYS A 51 29.35 -10.74 -11.58
N GLY A 52 29.56 -11.23 -12.81
CA GLY A 52 28.55 -11.98 -13.53
C GLY A 52 27.48 -11.15 -14.25
N TYR A 53 27.69 -9.83 -14.38
CA TYR A 53 26.91 -9.00 -15.28
C TYR A 53 27.43 -9.12 -16.70
N TRP A 54 26.49 -9.19 -17.63
CA TRP A 54 26.75 -9.22 -19.08
C TRP A 54 26.24 -7.92 -19.68
N SER A 55 27.08 -7.22 -20.41
CA SER A 55 26.72 -5.91 -20.98
C SER A 55 27.25 -5.76 -22.41
N GLY A 56 26.63 -4.85 -23.15
CA GLY A 56 27.06 -4.49 -24.51
C GLY A 56 26.29 -3.32 -25.07
N ASP A 57 26.87 -2.77 -26.14
CA ASP A 57 26.30 -1.65 -26.88
C ASP A 57 25.62 -2.15 -28.17
N VAL A 58 24.43 -1.65 -28.44
CA VAL A 58 23.61 -2.01 -29.59
C VAL A 58 23.31 -0.75 -30.41
N TYR A 59 23.82 -0.70 -31.62
CA TYR A 59 23.60 0.45 -32.51
C TYR A 59 22.33 0.29 -33.33
N GLY A 60 21.59 1.40 -33.51
CA GLY A 60 20.45 1.47 -34.41
C GLY A 60 19.15 0.87 -33.87
N ALA A 61 19.13 0.37 -32.64
CA ALA A 61 17.89 -0.02 -32.01
C ALA A 61 17.01 1.21 -31.66
N GLN A 62 15.70 1.06 -31.83
CA GLN A 62 14.72 2.13 -31.58
C GLN A 62 13.65 1.63 -30.60
N PRO A 63 12.95 2.51 -29.87
CA PRO A 63 11.79 2.12 -29.08
C PRO A 63 10.79 1.32 -29.91
N GLY A 64 10.22 0.27 -29.31
CA GLY A 64 9.34 -0.69 -29.97
C GLY A 64 10.05 -1.96 -30.50
N VAL A 65 11.39 -1.99 -30.49
CA VAL A 65 12.16 -3.20 -30.82
C VAL A 65 11.80 -4.31 -29.84
N LYS A 66 11.51 -5.50 -30.38
CA LYS A 66 11.24 -6.72 -29.61
C LYS A 66 12.50 -7.53 -29.44
N TYR A 67 12.82 -7.90 -28.21
CA TYR A 67 14.07 -8.58 -27.88
C TYR A 67 13.90 -9.63 -26.78
N ARG A 68 14.87 -10.50 -26.68
CA ARG A 68 15.10 -11.44 -25.57
C ARG A 68 16.61 -11.65 -25.35
N PHE A 69 16.96 -12.24 -24.21
CA PHE A 69 18.33 -12.74 -24.00
C PHE A 69 18.43 -14.21 -24.34
N ARG A 70 19.51 -14.59 -25.05
CA ARG A 70 19.87 -15.99 -25.28
C ARG A 70 20.96 -16.36 -24.31
N LEU A 71 20.71 -17.37 -23.46
CA LEU A 71 21.67 -17.91 -22.51
C LEU A 71 22.21 -19.25 -23.03
N ASN A 72 23.55 -19.41 -23.11
CA ASN A 72 24.24 -20.66 -23.43
C ASN A 72 23.78 -21.32 -24.74
N ASP A 73 23.33 -20.54 -25.72
CA ASP A 73 22.74 -21.03 -27.00
C ASP A 73 21.45 -21.89 -26.82
N GLU A 74 20.95 -22.06 -25.60
CA GLU A 74 19.85 -22.96 -25.25
C GLU A 74 18.55 -22.21 -24.94
N PHE A 75 18.60 -21.23 -24.01
CA PHE A 75 17.42 -20.55 -23.49
C PHE A 75 17.26 -19.18 -24.14
N LEU A 76 16.12 -18.92 -24.75
CA LEU A 76 15.74 -17.61 -25.29
C LEU A 76 14.62 -17.03 -24.40
N LEU A 77 14.97 -16.11 -23.49
CA LEU A 77 14.14 -15.67 -22.38
C LEU A 77 13.91 -14.15 -22.35
N PRO A 78 12.75 -13.69 -21.84
CA PRO A 78 12.51 -12.26 -21.62
C PRO A 78 13.52 -11.65 -20.64
N ASP A 79 13.75 -10.36 -20.77
CA ASP A 79 14.61 -9.60 -19.85
C ASP A 79 13.97 -9.47 -18.46
N PRO A 80 14.62 -9.93 -17.39
CA PRO A 80 14.11 -9.77 -16.03
C PRO A 80 13.90 -8.31 -15.63
N ALA A 81 14.67 -7.38 -16.19
CA ALA A 81 14.58 -5.94 -15.94
C ALA A 81 13.90 -5.18 -17.08
N SER A 82 13.07 -5.86 -17.88
CA SER A 82 12.29 -5.23 -18.94
C SER A 82 11.37 -4.13 -18.39
N LEU A 83 11.41 -2.95 -19.02
CA LEU A 83 10.50 -1.85 -18.70
C LEU A 83 9.11 -2.03 -19.33
N GLN A 84 9.02 -2.76 -20.43
CA GLN A 84 7.78 -3.02 -21.15
C GLN A 84 7.67 -4.46 -21.56
N GLN A 85 6.74 -5.18 -20.94
CA GLN A 85 6.54 -6.61 -21.10
C GLN A 85 5.06 -6.86 -21.37
N PRO A 86 4.63 -7.07 -22.64
CA PRO A 86 3.20 -7.19 -22.93
C PRO A 86 2.59 -8.53 -22.50
N ASP A 87 3.43 -9.55 -22.26
CA ASP A 87 3.06 -10.88 -21.84
C ASP A 87 4.21 -11.50 -21.02
N VAL A 88 3.90 -12.23 -19.98
CA VAL A 88 4.91 -12.83 -19.09
C VAL A 88 5.74 -13.92 -19.76
N HIS A 89 5.30 -14.50 -20.87
CA HIS A 89 6.01 -15.52 -21.66
C HIS A 89 6.66 -14.99 -22.93
N GLY A 90 6.30 -13.77 -23.32
CA GLY A 90 6.65 -13.19 -24.61
C GLY A 90 8.03 -12.53 -24.64
N PHE A 91 8.20 -11.68 -25.62
CA PHE A 91 9.40 -10.85 -25.76
C PHE A 91 9.28 -9.58 -24.92
N SER A 92 10.42 -9.04 -24.53
CA SER A 92 10.54 -7.71 -23.98
C SER A 92 10.51 -6.65 -25.10
N ILE A 93 10.06 -5.44 -24.79
CA ILE A 93 10.06 -4.33 -25.74
C ILE A 93 11.01 -3.25 -25.24
N LEU A 94 11.91 -2.78 -26.11
CA LEU A 94 12.76 -1.63 -25.84
C LEU A 94 11.86 -0.38 -25.70
N ALA A 95 11.84 0.20 -24.52
CA ALA A 95 11.10 1.41 -24.23
C ALA A 95 12.04 2.61 -24.11
N ASP A 96 11.55 3.80 -24.48
CA ASP A 96 12.22 5.03 -24.09
C ASP A 96 11.85 5.32 -22.63
N ARG A 97 12.86 5.37 -21.78
CA ARG A 97 12.65 5.71 -20.36
C ARG A 97 12.52 7.22 -20.12
N ASN A 98 12.98 8.03 -21.08
CA ASN A 98 12.90 9.49 -20.97
C ASN A 98 11.45 9.94 -21.23
N TYR A 99 10.89 10.61 -20.25
CA TYR A 99 9.57 11.23 -20.39
C TYR A 99 9.73 12.75 -20.38
N THR A 100 9.41 13.39 -21.50
CA THR A 100 9.57 14.85 -21.67
C THR A 100 8.36 15.65 -21.17
N GLY A 101 7.32 14.98 -20.72
CA GLY A 101 6.07 15.60 -20.29
C GLY A 101 6.02 16.04 -18.82
N TRP A 102 7.13 15.91 -18.07
CA TRP A 102 7.17 16.34 -16.68
C TRP A 102 6.96 17.84 -16.51
N THR A 103 6.01 18.22 -15.67
CA THR A 103 5.73 19.62 -15.28
C THR A 103 5.87 19.82 -13.77
N ASP A 104 6.24 18.80 -13.04
CA ASP A 104 6.33 18.73 -11.58
C ASP A 104 7.71 19.19 -11.02
N HIS A 105 8.39 20.11 -11.72
CA HIS A 105 9.75 20.55 -11.35
C HIS A 105 9.83 21.17 -9.95
N ASP A 106 8.74 21.79 -9.49
CA ASP A 106 8.65 22.42 -8.17
C ASP A 106 8.15 21.46 -7.08
N TRP A 107 7.75 20.25 -7.45
CA TRP A 107 7.30 19.22 -6.50
C TRP A 107 8.47 18.71 -5.66
N LYS A 108 8.33 18.79 -4.33
CA LYS A 108 9.38 18.39 -3.38
C LYS A 108 9.09 17.08 -2.66
N GLY A 109 8.03 16.36 -3.08
CA GLY A 109 7.50 15.24 -2.35
C GLY A 109 6.69 15.67 -1.13
N MET A 110 6.22 14.70 -0.34
CA MET A 110 5.40 14.93 0.84
C MET A 110 5.92 14.07 2.00
N ALA A 111 5.93 14.62 3.22
CA ALA A 111 6.25 13.83 4.40
C ALA A 111 5.06 12.94 4.77
N LEU A 112 5.32 11.73 5.28
CA LEU A 112 4.27 10.77 5.65
C LEU A 112 3.21 11.37 6.59
N ARG A 113 3.63 12.17 7.57
CA ARG A 113 2.73 12.83 8.55
C ARG A 113 1.69 13.76 7.91
N ASP A 114 1.95 14.27 6.70
CA ASP A 114 1.08 15.20 5.97
C ASP A 114 0.13 14.45 5.01
N MET A 115 0.23 13.11 4.97
CA MET A 115 -0.55 12.28 4.05
C MET A 115 -1.90 11.89 4.66
N ILE A 116 -2.91 11.95 3.82
CA ILE A 116 -4.20 11.27 3.93
C ILE A 116 -4.24 10.36 2.72
N ILE A 117 -4.03 9.07 2.95
CA ILE A 117 -3.77 8.09 1.89
C ILE A 117 -5.10 7.54 1.38
N TYR A 118 -5.16 7.26 0.08
CA TYR A 118 -6.29 6.60 -0.57
C TYR A 118 -5.78 5.43 -1.40
N GLU A 119 -6.05 4.20 -0.95
CA GLU A 119 -5.59 2.97 -1.59
C GLU A 119 -6.45 2.65 -2.82
N ILE A 120 -5.80 2.34 -3.95
CA ILE A 120 -6.44 2.15 -5.26
C ILE A 120 -5.95 0.86 -5.93
N HIS A 121 -6.88 0.03 -6.38
CA HIS A 121 -6.61 -1.02 -7.35
C HIS A 121 -6.90 -0.49 -8.78
N THR A 122 -5.88 -0.37 -9.62
CA THR A 122 -5.98 0.27 -10.96
C THR A 122 -7.08 -0.36 -11.82
N GLY A 123 -7.17 -1.69 -11.83
CA GLY A 123 -8.09 -2.42 -12.71
C GLY A 123 -9.57 -2.30 -12.35
N THR A 124 -9.91 -1.97 -11.08
CA THR A 124 -11.31 -1.92 -10.61
C THR A 124 -11.74 -0.56 -10.09
N PHE A 125 -10.85 0.43 -10.06
CA PHE A 125 -11.17 1.77 -9.58
C PHE A 125 -12.20 2.50 -10.45
N THR A 126 -12.10 2.30 -11.78
CA THR A 126 -13.04 2.85 -12.75
C THR A 126 -13.38 1.81 -13.81
N PRO A 127 -14.49 1.97 -14.57
CA PRO A 127 -14.80 1.07 -15.67
C PRO A 127 -13.73 0.98 -16.76
N GLN A 128 -12.85 1.99 -16.89
CA GLN A 128 -11.71 1.98 -17.82
C GLN A 128 -10.63 0.99 -17.40
N GLY A 129 -10.49 0.68 -16.11
CA GLY A 129 -9.54 -0.27 -15.58
C GLY A 129 -8.07 0.03 -15.86
N ASN A 130 -7.69 1.32 -15.92
CA ASN A 130 -6.35 1.76 -16.28
C ASN A 130 -5.98 3.11 -15.64
N PHE A 131 -4.74 3.56 -15.83
CA PHE A 131 -4.23 4.81 -15.24
C PHE A 131 -4.99 6.05 -15.69
N ASN A 132 -5.52 6.08 -16.92
CA ASN A 132 -6.34 7.19 -17.38
C ASN A 132 -7.62 7.34 -16.54
N GLY A 133 -8.27 6.22 -16.19
CA GLY A 133 -9.43 6.24 -15.30
C GLY A 133 -9.12 6.82 -13.93
N ILE A 134 -7.92 6.56 -13.37
CA ILE A 134 -7.48 7.19 -12.11
C ILE A 134 -7.27 8.69 -12.31
N ARG A 135 -6.62 9.11 -13.39
CA ARG A 135 -6.39 10.53 -13.73
C ARG A 135 -7.69 11.33 -13.76
N GLU A 136 -8.74 10.78 -14.39
CA GLU A 136 -10.06 11.42 -14.46
C GLU A 136 -10.69 11.65 -13.07
N LYS A 137 -10.24 10.91 -12.04
CA LYS A 137 -10.74 11.01 -10.66
C LYS A 137 -9.86 11.86 -9.74
N LEU A 138 -8.70 12.32 -10.17
CA LEU A 138 -7.83 13.18 -9.34
C LEU A 138 -8.52 14.45 -8.84
N PRO A 139 -9.34 15.17 -9.64
CA PRO A 139 -10.08 16.32 -9.13
C PRO A 139 -11.07 15.96 -8.02
N TYR A 140 -11.71 14.80 -8.08
CA TYR A 140 -12.59 14.31 -7.02
C TYR A 140 -11.82 14.02 -5.73
N LEU A 141 -10.69 13.32 -5.83
CA LEU A 141 -9.84 12.99 -4.68
C LEU A 141 -9.27 14.27 -4.03
N GLN A 142 -8.86 15.24 -4.83
CA GLN A 142 -8.43 16.56 -4.34
C GLN A 142 -9.58 17.27 -3.58
N GLN A 143 -10.80 17.28 -4.13
CA GLN A 143 -11.98 17.88 -3.48
C GLN A 143 -12.37 17.15 -2.20
N LEU A 144 -12.18 15.84 -2.13
CA LEU A 144 -12.36 15.05 -0.92
C LEU A 144 -11.34 15.44 0.16
N GLY A 145 -10.18 15.92 -0.26
CA GLY A 145 -9.08 16.34 0.62
C GLY A 145 -7.96 15.32 0.75
N ILE A 146 -7.95 14.29 -0.10
CA ILE A 146 -6.87 13.29 -0.20
C ILE A 146 -5.57 13.99 -0.59
N THR A 147 -4.47 13.59 0.03
CA THR A 147 -3.14 14.16 -0.23
C THR A 147 -2.13 13.14 -0.77
N ALA A 148 -2.45 11.85 -0.71
CA ALA A 148 -1.66 10.79 -1.31
C ALA A 148 -2.55 9.67 -1.85
N ILE A 149 -2.22 9.11 -3.00
CA ILE A 149 -2.79 7.85 -3.47
C ILE A 149 -1.76 6.74 -3.28
N GLU A 150 -2.21 5.57 -2.83
CA GLU A 150 -1.41 4.35 -2.78
C GLU A 150 -1.96 3.38 -3.83
N ILE A 151 -1.13 3.07 -4.83
CA ILE A 151 -1.51 2.22 -5.96
C ILE A 151 -1.05 0.80 -5.66
N MET A 152 -1.98 -0.16 -5.63
CA MET A 152 -1.67 -1.58 -5.53
C MET A 152 -0.70 -2.01 -6.64
N PRO A 153 0.04 -3.12 -6.51
CA PRO A 153 1.19 -3.42 -7.37
C PRO A 153 0.88 -3.37 -8.86
N VAL A 154 1.77 -2.74 -9.61
CA VAL A 154 1.65 -2.56 -11.07
C VAL A 154 2.69 -3.34 -11.86
N ALA A 155 3.53 -4.15 -11.20
CA ALA A 155 4.47 -5.02 -11.89
C ALA A 155 3.75 -5.97 -12.85
N GLN A 156 4.36 -6.25 -14.03
CA GLN A 156 3.70 -7.09 -15.03
C GLN A 156 3.41 -8.48 -14.47
N PHE A 157 2.13 -8.84 -14.46
CA PHE A 157 1.56 -10.13 -14.08
C PHE A 157 0.89 -10.83 -15.26
N PRO A 158 0.56 -12.15 -15.16
CA PRO A 158 -0.12 -12.89 -16.21
C PRO A 158 -1.51 -12.34 -16.53
N GLY A 159 -1.82 -12.20 -17.80
CA GLY A 159 -3.12 -11.72 -18.27
C GLY A 159 -3.39 -10.25 -17.94
N SER A 160 -4.64 -9.93 -17.59
CA SER A 160 -5.10 -8.55 -17.40
C SER A 160 -5.85 -8.30 -16.09
N ARG A 161 -6.06 -9.32 -15.26
CA ARG A 161 -6.82 -9.25 -14.01
C ARG A 161 -6.05 -9.91 -12.90
N ASN A 162 -5.53 -9.14 -11.98
CA ASN A 162 -4.81 -9.58 -10.79
C ASN A 162 -4.80 -8.44 -9.78
N TRP A 163 -4.68 -8.73 -8.50
CA TRP A 163 -4.42 -7.70 -7.50
C TRP A 163 -3.07 -7.01 -7.69
N GLY A 164 -2.14 -7.69 -8.40
CA GLY A 164 -0.79 -7.24 -8.67
C GLY A 164 0.30 -8.02 -7.93
N TYR A 165 -0.07 -8.88 -6.97
CA TYR A 165 0.90 -9.63 -6.16
C TYR A 165 1.50 -10.86 -6.86
N ASP A 166 1.02 -11.23 -8.05
CA ASP A 166 1.63 -12.24 -8.92
C ASP A 166 2.56 -11.63 -9.99
N GLY A 167 3.07 -10.44 -9.77
CA GLY A 167 4.02 -9.77 -10.67
C GLY A 167 5.33 -10.56 -10.82
N VAL A 168 5.84 -10.69 -12.05
CA VAL A 168 7.08 -11.42 -12.35
C VAL A 168 8.15 -10.56 -13.03
N TYR A 169 7.78 -9.37 -13.49
CA TYR A 169 8.69 -8.35 -14.02
C TYR A 169 8.55 -7.06 -13.22
N PRO A 170 9.27 -6.91 -12.09
CA PRO A 170 9.16 -5.75 -11.20
C PRO A 170 9.44 -4.41 -11.86
N PHE A 171 10.24 -4.39 -12.95
CA PHE A 171 10.57 -3.18 -13.68
C PHE A 171 9.54 -2.80 -14.75
N ALA A 172 8.69 -3.74 -15.17
CA ALA A 172 7.68 -3.49 -16.18
C ALA A 172 6.37 -3.02 -15.56
N VAL A 173 5.79 -1.99 -16.14
CA VAL A 173 4.43 -1.55 -15.81
C VAL A 173 3.43 -2.46 -16.51
N GLN A 174 2.44 -2.97 -15.77
CA GLN A 174 1.37 -3.82 -16.30
C GLN A 174 0.78 -3.25 -17.59
N TYR A 175 0.87 -4.03 -18.65
CA TYR A 175 0.52 -3.56 -20.00
C TYR A 175 -0.95 -3.15 -20.13
N SER A 176 -1.86 -3.90 -19.50
CA SER A 176 -3.30 -3.61 -19.54
C SER A 176 -3.67 -2.33 -18.80
N TYR A 177 -2.82 -1.81 -17.92
CA TYR A 177 -3.04 -0.55 -17.21
C TYR A 177 -2.62 0.70 -18.00
N GLY A 178 -1.96 0.51 -19.16
CA GLY A 178 -1.52 1.60 -20.04
C GLY A 178 0.00 1.74 -20.14
N GLY A 179 0.77 0.94 -19.41
CA GLY A 179 2.23 0.91 -19.48
C GLY A 179 2.91 2.15 -18.91
N ILE A 180 4.19 2.32 -19.24
CA ILE A 180 5.11 3.31 -18.66
C ILE A 180 4.58 4.74 -18.81
N GLU A 181 4.18 5.11 -20.02
CA GLU A 181 3.83 6.49 -20.35
C GLU A 181 2.58 6.96 -19.58
N GLU A 182 1.56 6.11 -19.50
CA GLU A 182 0.33 6.46 -18.79
C GLU A 182 0.53 6.52 -17.27
N LEU A 183 1.42 5.68 -16.69
CA LEU A 183 1.79 5.80 -15.29
C LEU A 183 2.54 7.13 -15.01
N LYS A 184 3.51 7.49 -15.86
CA LYS A 184 4.22 8.78 -15.73
C LYS A 184 3.27 9.98 -15.86
N LYS A 185 2.29 9.92 -16.77
CA LYS A 185 1.24 10.95 -16.89
C LYS A 185 0.40 11.02 -15.61
N LEU A 186 0.01 9.87 -15.04
CA LEU A 186 -0.73 9.83 -13.79
C LEU A 186 0.03 10.51 -12.66
N VAL A 187 1.31 10.16 -12.47
CA VAL A 187 2.14 10.76 -11.42
C VAL A 187 2.28 12.27 -11.61
N ASN A 188 2.58 12.72 -12.83
CA ASN A 188 2.71 14.14 -13.14
C ASN A 188 1.41 14.93 -12.85
N GLU A 189 0.25 14.37 -13.21
CA GLU A 189 -1.04 15.01 -12.96
C GLU A 189 -1.43 14.96 -11.47
N ALA A 190 -1.11 13.87 -10.76
CA ALA A 190 -1.32 13.79 -9.31
C ALA A 190 -0.56 14.91 -8.59
N HIS A 191 0.71 15.13 -8.94
CA HIS A 191 1.52 16.23 -8.40
C HIS A 191 0.91 17.61 -8.71
N ALA A 192 0.38 17.82 -9.91
CA ALA A 192 -0.33 19.05 -10.26
C ALA A 192 -1.59 19.29 -9.40
N HIS A 193 -2.22 18.22 -8.90
CA HIS A 193 -3.31 18.29 -7.94
C HIS A 193 -2.88 18.34 -6.46
N GLY A 194 -1.57 18.37 -6.19
CA GLY A 194 -1.03 18.35 -4.82
C GLY A 194 -1.18 16.99 -4.13
N ILE A 195 -1.26 15.90 -4.92
CA ILE A 195 -1.42 14.53 -4.46
C ILE A 195 -0.12 13.76 -4.70
N ALA A 196 0.48 13.24 -3.64
CA ALA A 196 1.63 12.35 -3.71
C ALA A 196 1.21 10.95 -4.22
N VAL A 197 2.15 10.21 -4.80
CA VAL A 197 1.90 8.84 -5.28
C VAL A 197 2.80 7.86 -4.55
N ILE A 198 2.19 6.90 -3.87
CA ILE A 198 2.84 5.74 -3.26
C ILE A 198 2.59 4.54 -4.16
N LEU A 199 3.60 3.72 -4.38
CA LEU A 199 3.47 2.47 -5.10
C LEU A 199 3.69 1.30 -4.16
N ASP A 200 2.76 0.34 -4.18
CA ASP A 200 2.94 -0.94 -3.50
C ASP A 200 3.88 -1.84 -4.31
N VAL A 201 4.92 -2.37 -3.67
CA VAL A 201 5.95 -3.19 -4.32
C VAL A 201 6.16 -4.51 -3.59
N VAL A 202 6.28 -5.58 -4.35
CA VAL A 202 6.46 -6.94 -3.87
C VAL A 202 7.91 -7.36 -4.05
N TYR A 203 8.68 -7.40 -2.96
CA TYR A 203 10.10 -7.81 -2.99
C TYR A 203 10.37 -9.10 -2.20
N ASN A 204 9.37 -9.61 -1.50
CA ASN A 204 9.46 -10.85 -0.73
C ASN A 204 9.31 -12.12 -1.60
N HIS A 205 8.66 -12.02 -2.77
CA HIS A 205 8.47 -13.12 -3.72
C HIS A 205 8.26 -12.58 -5.16
N LEU A 206 8.24 -13.47 -6.13
CA LEU A 206 7.78 -13.24 -7.49
C LEU A 206 6.66 -14.22 -7.81
N GLY A 207 5.76 -13.82 -8.70
CA GLY A 207 4.64 -14.64 -9.15
C GLY A 207 5.11 -15.99 -9.75
N PRO A 208 4.23 -16.99 -9.73
CA PRO A 208 4.60 -18.35 -10.17
C PRO A 208 4.61 -18.54 -11.67
N GLU A 209 3.86 -17.78 -12.45
CA GLU A 209 3.72 -17.92 -13.90
C GLU A 209 4.57 -16.87 -14.65
N GLY A 210 5.43 -17.33 -15.55
CA GLY A 210 6.31 -16.46 -16.35
C GLY A 210 7.57 -16.01 -15.62
N ASN A 211 7.87 -16.59 -14.46
CA ASN A 211 9.10 -16.31 -13.72
C ASN A 211 10.27 -17.13 -14.26
N TYR A 212 11.14 -16.49 -15.02
CA TYR A 212 12.33 -17.10 -15.61
C TYR A 212 13.63 -16.75 -14.88
N THR A 213 13.57 -16.08 -13.74
CA THR A 213 14.76 -15.59 -13.02
C THR A 213 15.73 -16.69 -12.61
N SER A 214 15.24 -17.91 -12.34
CA SER A 214 16.08 -19.08 -12.01
C SER A 214 17.03 -19.51 -13.15
N HIS A 215 16.71 -19.19 -14.40
CA HIS A 215 17.61 -19.44 -15.54
C HIS A 215 18.74 -18.43 -15.62
N TYR A 216 18.53 -17.22 -15.10
CA TYR A 216 19.53 -16.16 -15.07
C TYR A 216 20.50 -16.33 -13.92
N GLY A 217 20.00 -16.66 -12.71
CA GLY A 217 20.87 -16.78 -11.56
C GLY A 217 20.13 -17.21 -10.29
N PRO A 218 20.80 -17.22 -9.14
CA PRO A 218 20.25 -17.67 -7.89
C PRO A 218 19.39 -16.55 -7.24
N TYR A 219 18.29 -16.17 -7.92
CA TYR A 219 17.34 -15.19 -7.39
C TYR A 219 16.59 -15.73 -6.17
N HIS A 220 16.45 -17.05 -6.06
CA HIS A 220 15.82 -17.74 -4.94
C HIS A 220 16.84 -18.58 -4.18
N THR A 221 16.55 -18.84 -2.88
CA THR A 221 17.32 -19.73 -2.04
C THR A 221 16.42 -20.75 -1.36
N ASP A 222 16.85 -21.99 -1.26
CA ASP A 222 16.17 -23.06 -0.51
C ASP A 222 16.48 -23.04 0.99
N ARG A 223 17.35 -22.12 1.43
CA ARG A 223 17.71 -21.90 2.83
C ARG A 223 16.51 -21.51 3.68
N TYR A 224 15.55 -20.79 3.08
CA TYR A 224 14.33 -20.36 3.72
C TYR A 224 13.11 -20.72 2.86
N ASN A 225 12.05 -21.21 3.51
CA ASN A 225 10.76 -21.43 2.88
C ASN A 225 9.75 -20.40 3.42
N THR A 226 9.09 -19.72 2.52
CA THR A 226 8.01 -18.79 2.80
C THR A 226 6.67 -19.41 2.44
N PHE A 227 5.59 -18.70 2.72
CA PHE A 227 4.25 -19.10 2.29
C PHE A 227 4.14 -19.25 0.75
N TRP A 228 4.95 -18.47 0.01
CA TRP A 228 5.00 -18.46 -1.47
C TRP A 228 6.08 -19.40 -2.06
N GLY A 229 6.73 -20.23 -1.26
CA GLY A 229 7.78 -21.15 -1.69
C GLY A 229 9.18 -20.73 -1.23
N HIS A 230 10.20 -20.98 -2.07
CA HIS A 230 11.57 -20.57 -1.78
C HIS A 230 11.70 -19.06 -1.67
N ALA A 231 12.38 -18.57 -0.62
CA ALA A 231 12.58 -17.15 -0.41
C ALA A 231 13.45 -16.51 -1.50
N MET A 232 13.29 -15.20 -1.69
CA MET A 232 14.25 -14.42 -2.47
C MET A 232 15.62 -14.45 -1.78
N ASN A 233 16.68 -14.53 -2.58
CA ASN A 233 18.05 -14.68 -2.09
C ASN A 233 18.65 -13.33 -1.66
N PHE A 234 18.47 -12.94 -0.41
CA PHE A 234 19.04 -11.70 0.13
C PHE A 234 20.32 -11.89 0.96
N ASP A 235 20.68 -13.13 1.35
CA ASP A 235 21.82 -13.37 2.26
C ASP A 235 22.66 -14.61 1.98
N ASP A 236 22.33 -15.38 0.94
CA ASP A 236 23.13 -16.55 0.55
C ASP A 236 24.16 -16.19 -0.53
N ALA A 237 24.86 -17.19 -1.04
CA ALA A 237 25.85 -17.00 -2.12
C ALA A 237 25.24 -16.24 -3.30
N TRP A 238 25.98 -15.26 -3.84
CA TRP A 238 25.55 -14.41 -4.96
C TRP A 238 24.39 -13.44 -4.66
N SER A 239 23.94 -13.33 -3.43
CA SER A 239 22.83 -12.43 -3.05
C SER A 239 23.04 -10.96 -3.46
N PHE A 240 24.28 -10.52 -3.64
CA PHE A 240 24.56 -9.14 -4.06
C PHE A 240 23.84 -8.76 -5.36
N GLY A 241 23.74 -9.68 -6.33
CA GLY A 241 23.06 -9.43 -7.60
C GLY A 241 21.55 -9.29 -7.43
N VAL A 242 20.96 -10.07 -6.51
CA VAL A 242 19.52 -9.98 -6.17
C VAL A 242 19.21 -8.70 -5.40
N ARG A 243 20.05 -8.36 -4.42
CA ARG A 243 19.93 -7.11 -3.66
C ARG A 243 20.03 -5.89 -4.58
N ASP A 244 21.03 -5.90 -5.48
CA ASP A 244 21.22 -4.84 -6.46
C ASP A 244 20.01 -4.71 -7.41
N TYR A 245 19.47 -5.83 -7.88
CA TYR A 245 18.27 -5.87 -8.72
C TYR A 245 17.08 -5.16 -8.08
N PHE A 246 16.73 -5.47 -6.82
CA PHE A 246 15.60 -4.85 -6.15
C PHE A 246 15.88 -3.40 -5.70
N ILE A 247 17.12 -3.07 -5.35
CA ILE A 247 17.49 -1.68 -5.05
C ILE A 247 17.36 -0.82 -6.32
N GLN A 248 17.87 -1.29 -7.48
CA GLN A 248 17.71 -0.57 -8.74
C GLN A 248 16.25 -0.41 -9.14
N ASN A 249 15.41 -1.43 -8.89
CA ASN A 249 13.97 -1.34 -9.12
C ASN A 249 13.33 -0.24 -8.26
N ALA A 250 13.62 -0.19 -6.98
CA ALA A 250 13.10 0.84 -6.10
C ALA A 250 13.54 2.25 -6.52
N LEU A 251 14.83 2.41 -6.87
CA LEU A 251 15.34 3.69 -7.35
C LEU A 251 14.70 4.12 -8.68
N MET A 252 14.46 3.16 -9.58
CA MET A 252 13.72 3.43 -10.82
C MET A 252 12.33 4.01 -10.54
N TRP A 253 11.55 3.38 -9.67
CA TRP A 253 10.23 3.91 -9.32
C TRP A 253 10.30 5.32 -8.73
N LEU A 254 11.24 5.54 -7.80
CA LEU A 254 11.36 6.79 -7.07
C LEU A 254 11.95 7.94 -7.90
N ASP A 255 12.84 7.63 -8.86
CA ASP A 255 13.54 8.63 -9.67
C ASP A 255 12.95 8.76 -11.08
N ASP A 256 12.96 7.70 -11.90
CA ASP A 256 12.50 7.75 -13.30
C ASP A 256 10.97 7.96 -13.41
N PHE A 257 10.19 7.48 -12.44
CA PHE A 257 8.73 7.62 -12.41
C PHE A 257 8.24 8.72 -11.45
N HIS A 258 9.13 9.38 -10.75
CA HIS A 258 8.83 10.41 -9.74
C HIS A 258 7.90 9.95 -8.60
N ILE A 259 7.74 8.64 -8.38
CA ILE A 259 6.96 8.09 -7.26
C ILE A 259 7.48 8.67 -5.93
N ASP A 260 6.58 9.07 -5.03
CA ASP A 260 6.92 9.73 -3.76
C ASP A 260 7.21 8.75 -2.63
N GLY A 261 6.69 7.54 -2.72
CA GLY A 261 6.93 6.53 -1.69
C GLY A 261 6.69 5.11 -2.18
N LEU A 262 7.26 4.16 -1.44
CA LEU A 262 7.01 2.74 -1.66
C LEU A 262 6.41 2.14 -0.39
N ARG A 263 5.31 1.40 -0.53
CA ARG A 263 4.84 0.44 0.47
C ARG A 263 5.42 -0.91 0.11
N LEU A 264 6.18 -1.53 1.00
CA LEU A 264 6.75 -2.85 0.77
C LEU A 264 5.86 -3.92 1.39
N ASP A 265 5.41 -4.82 0.53
CA ASP A 265 4.59 -5.99 0.89
C ASP A 265 5.36 -6.96 1.78
N ALA A 266 4.69 -7.47 2.83
CA ALA A 266 5.15 -8.55 3.70
C ALA A 266 6.65 -8.51 4.04
N VAL A 267 7.17 -7.36 4.50
CA VAL A 267 8.61 -7.20 4.75
C VAL A 267 9.18 -8.19 5.76
N HIS A 268 8.33 -8.77 6.61
CA HIS A 268 8.70 -9.82 7.55
C HIS A 268 9.01 -11.17 6.88
N ALA A 269 8.60 -11.36 5.62
CA ALA A 269 8.94 -12.52 4.81
C ALA A 269 10.26 -12.35 4.04
N ILE A 270 10.88 -11.16 4.08
CA ILE A 270 12.23 -10.91 3.57
C ILE A 270 13.23 -11.50 4.56
N ALA A 271 13.66 -12.73 4.31
CA ALA A 271 14.64 -13.42 5.14
C ALA A 271 16.06 -12.95 4.79
N ASP A 272 16.73 -12.27 5.72
CA ASP A 272 18.09 -11.76 5.55
C ASP A 272 18.83 -11.75 6.90
N ASN A 273 19.83 -12.59 7.05
CA ASN A 273 20.71 -12.66 8.20
C ASN A 273 22.11 -12.09 7.92
N SER A 274 22.27 -11.30 6.87
CA SER A 274 23.53 -10.61 6.60
C SER A 274 23.79 -9.48 7.60
N SER A 275 25.03 -8.99 7.66
CA SER A 275 25.43 -7.92 8.57
C SER A 275 24.75 -6.58 8.29
N LEU A 276 24.35 -6.33 7.05
CA LEU A 276 23.53 -5.20 6.62
C LEU A 276 22.27 -5.74 5.98
N HIS A 277 21.16 -5.69 6.69
CA HIS A 277 19.87 -6.20 6.20
C HIS A 277 19.45 -5.49 4.92
N PHE A 278 18.83 -6.21 3.96
CA PHE A 278 18.39 -5.65 2.68
C PHE A 278 17.51 -4.40 2.84
N ILE A 279 16.55 -4.44 3.78
CA ILE A 279 15.65 -3.30 4.07
C ILE A 279 16.44 -2.06 4.52
N GLU A 280 17.48 -2.23 5.35
CA GLU A 280 18.36 -1.14 5.75
C GLU A 280 19.20 -0.63 4.59
N ALA A 281 19.76 -1.53 3.76
CA ALA A 281 20.51 -1.14 2.57
C ALA A 281 19.63 -0.36 1.57
N LEU A 282 18.39 -0.81 1.35
CA LEU A 282 17.42 -0.10 0.53
C LEU A 282 17.13 1.30 1.08
N GLN A 283 16.87 1.40 2.38
CA GLN A 283 16.60 2.69 3.03
C GLN A 283 17.78 3.66 2.86
N GLN A 284 19.02 3.19 3.04
CA GLN A 284 20.21 4.03 2.84
C GLN A 284 20.27 4.59 1.41
N ARG A 285 20.02 3.76 0.40
CA ARG A 285 20.04 4.18 -1.01
C ARG A 285 18.91 5.17 -1.32
N VAL A 286 17.73 4.99 -0.73
CA VAL A 286 16.62 5.93 -0.89
C VAL A 286 16.95 7.29 -0.24
N ARG A 287 17.63 7.32 0.92
CA ARG A 287 18.08 8.59 1.52
C ARG A 287 19.17 9.28 0.70
N GLU A 288 20.06 8.52 0.07
CA GLU A 288 21.03 9.08 -0.88
C GLU A 288 20.33 9.74 -2.07
N LEU A 289 19.31 9.06 -2.65
CA LEU A 289 18.49 9.63 -3.73
C LEU A 289 17.75 10.89 -3.28
N GLU A 290 17.12 10.87 -2.11
CA GLU A 290 16.42 12.02 -1.53
C GLU A 290 17.37 13.24 -1.38
N GLN A 291 18.60 13.02 -0.89
CA GLN A 291 19.61 14.06 -0.76
C GLN A 291 20.06 14.61 -2.12
N HIS A 292 20.18 13.74 -3.12
CA HIS A 292 20.62 14.13 -4.46
C HIS A 292 19.55 14.93 -5.20
N THR A 293 18.30 14.49 -5.16
CA THR A 293 17.19 15.10 -5.89
C THR A 293 16.53 16.27 -5.15
N GLY A 294 16.69 16.32 -3.83
CA GLY A 294 15.97 17.27 -2.97
C GLY A 294 14.46 17.02 -2.91
N ARG A 295 14.00 15.85 -3.31
CA ARG A 295 12.60 15.40 -3.26
C ARG A 295 12.42 14.39 -2.12
N LYS A 296 11.49 14.65 -1.20
CA LYS A 296 11.16 13.73 -0.10
C LYS A 296 10.67 12.40 -0.67
N LYS A 297 11.18 11.29 -0.12
CA LYS A 297 10.76 9.93 -0.44
C LYS A 297 10.36 9.18 0.84
N VAL A 298 9.32 8.38 0.77
CA VAL A 298 8.73 7.67 1.91
C VAL A 298 8.81 6.16 1.70
N LEU A 299 9.21 5.43 2.75
CA LEU A 299 9.17 3.97 2.79
C LEU A 299 8.22 3.52 3.90
N ILE A 300 7.23 2.70 3.53
CA ILE A 300 6.22 2.16 4.44
C ILE A 300 6.35 0.64 4.46
N ALA A 301 6.39 0.05 5.64
CA ALA A 301 6.46 -1.40 5.83
C ALA A 301 5.05 -1.98 6.06
N GLU A 302 4.66 -2.99 5.31
CA GLU A 302 3.58 -3.86 5.71
C GLU A 302 4.17 -5.00 6.55
N ILE A 303 3.69 -5.12 7.80
CA ILE A 303 4.25 -6.03 8.78
C ILE A 303 3.23 -6.49 9.80
N ASP A 304 3.15 -7.79 10.00
CA ASP A 304 2.24 -8.47 10.91
C ASP A 304 2.90 -8.83 12.28
N LEU A 305 3.95 -8.16 12.72
CA LEU A 305 4.72 -8.61 13.89
C LEU A 305 4.60 -7.73 15.14
N ASN A 306 3.93 -6.58 15.12
CA ASN A 306 3.97 -5.58 16.18
C ASN A 306 5.41 -5.27 16.64
N ASN A 307 6.27 -4.95 15.68
CA ASN A 307 7.69 -4.75 15.90
C ASN A 307 8.14 -3.39 15.32
N PRO A 308 8.49 -2.41 16.15
CA PRO A 308 8.89 -1.10 15.68
C PRO A 308 10.31 -1.07 15.07
N ARG A 309 11.04 -2.19 15.03
CA ARG A 309 12.38 -2.24 14.46
C ARG A 309 12.43 -1.70 13.02
N TYR A 310 11.38 -1.92 12.24
CA TYR A 310 11.33 -1.49 10.85
C TYR A 310 11.35 0.04 10.71
N ILE A 311 10.75 0.75 11.66
CA ILE A 311 10.63 2.21 11.67
C ILE A 311 11.57 2.91 12.66
N ASN A 312 12.22 2.16 13.55
CA ASN A 312 13.22 2.74 14.44
C ASN A 312 14.41 3.26 13.64
N PRO A 313 15.04 4.36 14.10
CA PRO A 313 16.26 4.87 13.47
C PRO A 313 17.37 3.83 13.37
N VAL A 314 18.14 3.86 12.28
CA VAL A 314 19.29 2.95 12.06
C VAL A 314 20.29 3.02 13.22
N GLN A 315 20.54 4.22 13.77
CA GLN A 315 21.43 4.44 14.90
C GLN A 315 20.97 3.72 16.19
N SER A 316 19.68 3.37 16.26
CA SER A 316 19.09 2.61 17.38
C SER A 316 18.90 1.12 17.06
N GLY A 317 19.49 0.63 15.96
CA GLY A 317 19.38 -0.76 15.52
C GLY A 317 18.08 -1.08 14.78
N GLY A 318 17.37 -0.07 14.31
CA GLY A 318 16.22 -0.22 13.41
C GLY A 318 16.63 -0.16 11.92
N TYR A 319 15.65 -0.28 11.04
CA TYR A 319 15.87 -0.21 9.60
C TYR A 319 15.58 1.17 8.98
N GLY A 320 14.96 2.10 9.74
CA GLY A 320 14.82 3.50 9.38
C GLY A 320 13.74 3.81 8.35
N PHE A 321 12.73 2.97 8.17
CA PHE A 321 11.57 3.29 7.35
C PHE A 321 10.76 4.45 7.96
N ASP A 322 10.00 5.15 7.14
CA ASP A 322 9.21 6.30 7.59
C ASP A 322 7.95 5.86 8.34
N GLY A 323 7.38 4.72 7.96
CA GLY A 323 6.17 4.22 8.63
C GLY A 323 5.92 2.73 8.44
N GLN A 324 4.88 2.25 9.10
CA GLN A 324 4.35 0.89 8.96
C GLN A 324 2.83 0.88 9.06
N TRP A 325 2.20 -0.11 8.43
CA TRP A 325 0.78 -0.39 8.61
C TRP A 325 0.52 -0.94 10.02
N LEU A 326 -0.64 -0.60 10.57
CA LEU A 326 -1.08 -0.99 11.91
C LEU A 326 -2.41 -1.76 11.84
N ASP A 327 -2.35 -3.05 11.53
CA ASP A 327 -3.53 -3.91 11.37
C ASP A 327 -4.36 -4.03 12.64
N GLU A 328 -3.74 -4.03 13.82
CA GLU A 328 -4.46 -4.20 15.08
C GLU A 328 -5.44 -3.06 15.38
N PHE A 329 -5.24 -1.86 14.82
CA PHE A 329 -6.22 -0.78 14.92
C PHE A 329 -7.51 -1.14 14.17
N HIS A 330 -7.38 -1.67 12.94
CA HIS A 330 -8.50 -2.23 12.19
C HIS A 330 -9.12 -3.41 12.94
N HIS A 331 -8.32 -4.39 13.38
CA HIS A 331 -8.83 -5.59 14.05
C HIS A 331 -9.67 -5.26 15.29
N ALA A 332 -9.21 -4.30 16.11
CA ALA A 332 -9.94 -3.88 17.31
C ALA A 332 -11.28 -3.21 16.96
N LEU A 333 -11.31 -2.31 15.99
CA LEU A 333 -12.54 -1.64 15.53
C LEU A 333 -13.51 -2.63 14.87
N HIS A 334 -13.01 -3.44 13.96
CA HIS A 334 -13.80 -4.39 13.19
C HIS A 334 -14.48 -5.42 14.12
N ALA A 335 -13.70 -6.10 14.96
CA ALA A 335 -14.23 -7.10 15.87
C ALA A 335 -15.24 -6.52 16.87
N LEU A 336 -15.01 -5.29 17.36
CA LEU A 336 -15.95 -4.63 18.28
C LEU A 336 -17.29 -4.31 17.60
N LEU A 337 -17.28 -3.83 16.35
CA LEU A 337 -18.51 -3.34 15.71
C LEU A 337 -19.27 -4.45 14.95
N THR A 338 -18.56 -5.41 14.36
CA THR A 338 -19.19 -6.55 13.64
C THR A 338 -19.53 -7.72 14.55
N GLY A 339 -18.84 -7.87 15.68
CA GLY A 339 -18.90 -9.06 16.52
C GLY A 339 -18.17 -10.27 15.92
N GLU A 340 -17.43 -10.10 14.84
CA GLU A 340 -16.61 -11.16 14.26
C GLU A 340 -15.38 -11.42 15.13
N VAL A 341 -15.25 -12.64 15.63
CA VAL A 341 -14.16 -13.08 16.53
C VAL A 341 -13.53 -14.38 16.06
N ASN A 342 -13.44 -14.57 14.74
CA ASN A 342 -12.86 -15.76 14.12
C ASN A 342 -11.51 -15.43 13.47
N GLY A 343 -10.62 -16.42 13.34
CA GLY A 343 -9.31 -16.23 12.74
C GLY A 343 -8.50 -15.18 13.49
N TYR A 344 -7.89 -14.24 12.80
CA TYR A 344 -7.08 -13.19 13.41
C TYR A 344 -7.88 -12.19 14.26
N TYR A 345 -9.22 -12.17 14.19
CA TYR A 345 -10.09 -11.38 15.07
C TYR A 345 -10.34 -12.05 16.44
N GLU A 346 -9.96 -13.33 16.65
CA GLU A 346 -10.17 -14.08 17.90
C GLU A 346 -9.64 -13.36 19.14
N ASP A 347 -8.57 -12.57 18.97
CA ASP A 347 -7.90 -11.85 20.04
C ASP A 347 -8.54 -10.49 20.37
N PHE A 348 -9.58 -10.06 19.63
CA PHE A 348 -10.15 -8.71 19.70
C PHE A 348 -11.64 -8.74 20.07
N GLY A 349 -12.30 -7.56 20.15
CA GLY A 349 -13.75 -7.45 20.34
C GLY A 349 -14.18 -6.68 21.60
N SER A 350 -13.25 -6.10 22.35
CA SER A 350 -13.59 -5.21 23.46
C SER A 350 -13.21 -3.75 23.18
N ILE A 351 -13.90 -2.80 23.85
CA ILE A 351 -13.61 -1.37 23.71
C ILE A 351 -12.23 -1.02 24.29
N GLU A 352 -11.75 -1.78 25.26
CA GLU A 352 -10.41 -1.62 25.83
C GLU A 352 -9.32 -1.94 24.80
N HIS A 353 -9.58 -2.82 23.83
CA HIS A 353 -8.65 -3.06 22.71
C HIS A 353 -8.56 -1.82 21.80
N VAL A 354 -9.68 -1.13 21.54
CA VAL A 354 -9.69 0.13 20.80
C VAL A 354 -8.97 1.22 21.59
N GLU A 355 -9.22 1.36 22.90
CA GLU A 355 -8.48 2.30 23.76
C GLU A 355 -6.98 2.05 23.72
N ARG A 356 -6.55 0.78 23.83
CA ARG A 356 -5.13 0.41 23.76
C ARG A 356 -4.53 0.69 22.39
N ALA A 357 -5.27 0.40 21.30
CA ALA A 357 -4.82 0.71 19.95
C ALA A 357 -4.53 2.22 19.76
N TYR A 358 -5.31 3.09 20.39
CA TYR A 358 -5.01 4.52 20.41
C TYR A 358 -3.82 4.87 21.30
N ARG A 359 -3.82 4.41 22.56
CA ARG A 359 -2.85 4.81 23.57
C ARG A 359 -1.48 4.20 23.36
N ASP A 360 -1.45 2.88 23.15
CA ASP A 360 -0.24 2.06 23.16
C ASP A 360 0.27 1.73 21.76
N THR A 361 -0.53 1.99 20.74
CA THR A 361 -0.35 1.64 19.32
C THR A 361 -0.62 0.15 19.09
N TYR A 362 0.16 -0.73 19.70
CA TYR A 362 -0.08 -2.17 19.63
C TYR A 362 -1.00 -2.62 20.77
N VAL A 363 -2.05 -3.35 20.43
CA VAL A 363 -2.93 -4.01 21.39
C VAL A 363 -2.19 -5.16 22.06
N TYR A 364 -1.45 -5.93 21.26
CA TYR A 364 -0.56 -6.99 21.74
C TYR A 364 0.89 -6.50 21.75
N SER A 365 1.45 -6.36 22.95
CA SER A 365 2.81 -5.86 23.19
C SER A 365 3.56 -6.73 24.21
N GLY A 366 3.46 -8.06 24.06
CA GLY A 366 4.07 -9.07 24.94
C GLY A 366 3.05 -9.99 25.61
N GLN A 367 1.74 -9.81 25.39
CA GLN A 367 0.70 -10.70 25.91
C GLN A 367 0.59 -11.99 25.07
N TYR A 368 -0.03 -13.03 25.65
CA TYR A 368 -0.33 -14.25 24.93
C TYR A 368 -1.49 -14.04 23.98
N SER A 369 -1.29 -14.31 22.69
CA SER A 369 -2.32 -14.31 21.65
C SER A 369 -2.95 -15.70 21.55
N GLN A 370 -4.27 -15.78 21.65
CA GLN A 370 -5.00 -17.05 21.51
C GLN A 370 -4.96 -17.52 20.05
N HIS A 371 -5.09 -16.59 19.10
CA HIS A 371 -4.99 -16.88 17.67
C HIS A 371 -3.60 -17.43 17.31
N ARG A 372 -2.53 -16.71 17.70
CA ARG A 372 -1.15 -17.05 17.34
C ARG A 372 -0.51 -18.14 18.20
N LYS A 373 -1.18 -18.54 19.30
CA LYS A 373 -0.72 -19.55 20.27
C LYS A 373 0.69 -19.27 20.82
N ARG A 374 1.04 -17.97 20.97
CA ARG A 374 2.34 -17.51 21.49
C ARG A 374 2.23 -16.12 22.11
N TYR A 375 3.24 -15.74 22.88
CA TYR A 375 3.43 -14.34 23.27
C TYR A 375 3.79 -13.52 22.03
N PHE A 376 3.18 -12.33 21.89
CA PHE A 376 3.20 -11.59 20.66
C PHE A 376 3.40 -10.10 20.87
N GLY A 377 4.17 -9.48 19.95
CA GLY A 377 4.44 -8.05 19.89
C GLY A 377 5.41 -7.55 20.95
N VAL A 378 5.77 -6.31 20.83
CA VAL A 378 6.57 -5.55 21.78
C VAL A 378 6.01 -4.13 21.94
N THR A 379 6.36 -3.43 23.01
CA THR A 379 5.96 -2.03 23.19
C THR A 379 6.66 -1.10 22.20
N THR A 380 6.03 0.03 21.89
CA THR A 380 6.63 1.09 21.08
C THR A 380 6.49 2.45 21.76
N VAL A 381 7.49 3.31 21.54
CA VAL A 381 7.49 4.73 21.94
C VAL A 381 7.56 5.66 20.71
N ASN A 382 7.54 5.08 19.52
CA ASN A 382 7.57 5.82 18.26
C ASN A 382 6.40 6.83 18.18
N PRO A 383 6.58 8.00 17.56
CA PRO A 383 5.50 8.95 17.36
C PRO A 383 4.38 8.32 16.52
N TYR A 384 3.17 8.81 16.70
CA TYR A 384 1.99 8.25 16.05
C TYR A 384 2.01 8.39 14.52
N ASP A 385 2.69 9.40 13.98
CA ASP A 385 2.83 9.66 12.54
C ASP A 385 3.78 8.72 11.79
N GLN A 386 4.24 7.67 12.47
CA GLN A 386 4.92 6.53 11.83
C GLN A 386 4.01 5.32 11.62
N PHE A 387 2.69 5.43 11.90
CA PHE A 387 1.77 4.31 11.77
C PHE A 387 0.59 4.67 10.88
N VAL A 388 0.32 3.83 9.89
CA VAL A 388 -0.82 3.97 8.98
C VAL A 388 -1.96 3.12 9.50
N VAL A 389 -3.15 3.72 9.66
CA VAL A 389 -4.37 3.07 10.15
C VAL A 389 -5.51 3.21 9.16
N PHE A 390 -6.40 2.24 9.14
CA PHE A 390 -7.51 2.15 8.20
C PHE A 390 -8.72 1.46 8.82
N THR A 391 -9.89 1.69 8.25
CA THR A 391 -11.10 0.95 8.55
C THR A 391 -11.12 -0.39 7.82
N GLN A 392 -10.56 -0.43 6.63
CA GLN A 392 -10.41 -1.57 5.72
C GLN A 392 -9.33 -1.25 4.69
N ASN A 393 -8.78 -2.26 4.05
CA ASN A 393 -7.89 -2.19 2.90
C ASN A 393 -8.19 -3.35 1.93
N HIS A 394 -7.39 -3.52 0.88
CA HIS A 394 -7.58 -4.61 -0.08
C HIS A 394 -7.55 -5.99 0.59
N ASP A 395 -6.66 -6.23 1.57
CA ASP A 395 -6.54 -7.51 2.28
C ASP A 395 -7.73 -7.79 3.20
N GLN A 396 -8.14 -6.79 3.98
CA GLN A 396 -9.24 -6.93 4.95
C GLN A 396 -10.57 -7.20 4.25
N VAL A 397 -10.77 -6.63 3.07
CA VAL A 397 -11.96 -6.86 2.23
C VAL A 397 -11.80 -8.13 1.39
N GLY A 398 -10.71 -8.25 0.67
CA GLY A 398 -10.53 -9.27 -0.36
C GLY A 398 -10.25 -10.68 0.15
N ASN A 399 -9.82 -10.83 1.40
CA ASN A 399 -9.68 -12.13 2.06
C ASN A 399 -10.98 -12.62 2.72
N ARG A 400 -12.09 -11.88 2.57
CA ARG A 400 -13.43 -12.38 2.95
C ARG A 400 -14.02 -13.23 1.84
N LEU A 401 -14.81 -14.24 2.20
CA LEU A 401 -15.42 -15.17 1.24
C LEU A 401 -16.19 -14.46 0.12
N LEU A 402 -16.94 -13.41 0.45
CA LEU A 402 -17.76 -12.63 -0.48
C LEU A 402 -17.15 -11.26 -0.80
N GLY A 403 -15.94 -10.96 -0.34
CA GLY A 403 -15.32 -9.66 -0.55
C GLY A 403 -16.12 -8.49 0.01
N ASP A 404 -16.88 -8.73 1.10
CA ASP A 404 -17.80 -7.73 1.65
C ASP A 404 -17.07 -6.57 2.29
N ARG A 405 -17.47 -5.35 1.90
CA ARG A 405 -16.99 -4.08 2.48
C ARG A 405 -17.73 -3.78 3.78
N ILE A 406 -17.12 -2.95 4.63
CA ILE A 406 -17.75 -2.52 5.90
C ILE A 406 -19.12 -1.84 5.68
N SER A 407 -19.31 -1.15 4.56
CA SER A 407 -20.58 -0.51 4.14
C SER A 407 -21.75 -1.49 3.98
N LYS A 408 -21.43 -2.78 3.71
CA LYS A 408 -22.41 -3.86 3.58
C LYS A 408 -22.59 -4.64 4.89
N LEU A 409 -21.55 -4.69 5.71
CA LEU A 409 -21.55 -5.43 6.98
C LEU A 409 -22.20 -4.63 8.13
N LEU A 410 -22.12 -3.30 8.08
CA LEU A 410 -22.47 -2.41 9.19
C LEU A 410 -23.55 -1.40 8.80
N SER A 411 -24.21 -0.84 9.82
CA SER A 411 -25.12 0.29 9.65
C SER A 411 -24.38 1.56 9.19
N ALA A 412 -25.08 2.50 8.58
CA ALA A 412 -24.49 3.77 8.17
C ALA A 412 -23.88 4.55 9.34
N GLU A 413 -24.48 4.45 10.51
CA GLU A 413 -24.00 5.08 11.75
C GLU A 413 -22.68 4.45 12.19
N SER A 414 -22.60 3.13 12.18
CA SER A 414 -21.36 2.40 12.51
C SER A 414 -20.23 2.69 11.52
N VAL A 415 -20.52 2.83 10.21
CA VAL A 415 -19.53 3.20 9.19
C VAL A 415 -19.01 4.62 9.43
N LYS A 416 -19.89 5.59 9.75
CA LYS A 416 -19.47 6.95 10.15
C LYS A 416 -18.61 6.94 11.41
N LEU A 417 -18.95 6.10 12.39
CA LEU A 417 -18.19 5.96 13.63
C LEU A 417 -16.79 5.40 13.35
N MET A 418 -16.66 4.39 12.48
CA MET A 418 -15.34 3.87 12.05
C MET A 418 -14.51 4.95 11.35
N ALA A 419 -15.12 5.72 10.44
CA ALA A 419 -14.46 6.84 9.77
C ALA A 419 -13.95 7.88 10.78
N ALA A 420 -14.78 8.22 11.77
CA ALA A 420 -14.39 9.14 12.85
C ALA A 420 -13.23 8.55 13.67
N ALA A 421 -13.28 7.27 14.02
CA ALA A 421 -12.21 6.60 14.76
C ALA A 421 -10.86 6.70 14.02
N VAL A 422 -10.83 6.46 12.72
CA VAL A 422 -9.60 6.56 11.91
C VAL A 422 -9.17 8.02 11.72
N LEU A 423 -10.07 8.90 11.24
CA LEU A 423 -9.71 10.26 10.85
C LEU A 423 -9.42 11.20 12.02
N LEU A 424 -9.98 10.94 13.22
CA LEU A 424 -9.68 11.70 14.44
C LEU A 424 -8.47 11.14 15.21
N SER A 425 -7.94 9.98 14.81
CA SER A 425 -6.76 9.37 15.44
C SER A 425 -5.50 10.23 15.23
N PRO A 426 -4.45 10.04 16.03
CA PRO A 426 -3.15 10.70 15.81
C PRO A 426 -2.34 10.07 14.68
N TYR A 427 -2.78 8.94 14.15
CA TYR A 427 -2.10 8.14 13.14
C TYR A 427 -2.30 8.71 11.72
N ILE A 428 -1.58 8.16 10.75
CA ILE A 428 -1.77 8.45 9.33
C ILE A 428 -3.00 7.68 8.83
N PRO A 429 -4.05 8.34 8.38
CA PRO A 429 -5.23 7.65 7.89
C PRO A 429 -5.05 7.16 6.45
N MET A 430 -5.48 5.93 6.19
CA MET A 430 -5.65 5.39 4.85
C MET A 430 -7.11 5.00 4.63
N LEU A 431 -7.65 5.37 3.50
CA LEU A 431 -8.98 5.02 3.03
C LEU A 431 -8.86 4.02 1.89
N PHE A 432 -9.69 2.99 1.90
CA PHE A 432 -9.81 2.08 0.76
C PHE A 432 -10.80 2.63 -0.27
N MET A 433 -10.47 2.53 -1.56
CA MET A 433 -11.25 3.08 -2.66
C MET A 433 -12.76 2.81 -2.52
N GLY A 434 -13.56 3.90 -2.53
CA GLY A 434 -15.02 3.87 -2.46
C GLY A 434 -15.61 3.85 -1.06
N GLU A 435 -14.81 3.76 0.00
CA GLU A 435 -15.35 3.69 1.37
C GLU A 435 -16.04 4.99 1.79
N GLU A 436 -15.58 6.14 1.29
CA GLU A 436 -16.07 7.46 1.66
C GLU A 436 -17.53 7.74 1.23
N TYR A 437 -18.01 7.02 0.23
CA TYR A 437 -19.42 7.07 -0.16
C TYR A 437 -20.16 5.76 0.09
N GLY A 438 -19.53 4.78 0.74
CA GLY A 438 -20.16 3.51 1.09
C GLY A 438 -20.38 2.61 -0.12
N GLU A 439 -19.35 2.40 -0.95
CA GLU A 439 -19.40 1.43 -2.05
C GLU A 439 -19.85 0.05 -1.55
N GLU A 440 -20.77 -0.58 -2.27
CA GLU A 440 -21.33 -1.89 -1.92
C GLU A 440 -20.84 -3.02 -2.84
N ASN A 441 -20.23 -2.69 -4.02
CA ASN A 441 -19.58 -3.69 -4.83
C ASN A 441 -18.43 -4.32 -4.07
N PRO A 442 -18.30 -5.67 -4.10
CA PRO A 442 -17.27 -6.37 -3.37
C PRO A 442 -15.87 -6.06 -3.89
N PHE A 443 -14.87 -6.45 -3.13
CA PHE A 443 -13.51 -6.56 -3.65
C PHE A 443 -13.01 -7.98 -3.41
N LEU A 444 -13.17 -8.83 -4.42
CA LEU A 444 -12.84 -10.25 -4.37
C LEU A 444 -11.40 -10.50 -4.81
N PHE A 445 -10.84 -11.63 -4.42
CA PHE A 445 -9.60 -12.12 -5.00
C PHE A 445 -9.86 -12.63 -6.43
N PHE A 446 -9.11 -12.10 -7.41
CA PHE A 446 -9.21 -12.47 -8.82
C PHE A 446 -7.85 -12.59 -9.48
N ILE A 447 -7.77 -13.49 -10.47
CA ILE A 447 -6.59 -13.80 -11.26
C ILE A 447 -6.95 -13.94 -12.75
N SER A 448 -5.96 -13.94 -13.62
CA SER A 448 -6.10 -14.33 -15.03
C SER A 448 -4.86 -15.09 -15.53
N HIS A 449 -4.51 -16.15 -14.82
CA HIS A 449 -3.44 -17.04 -15.25
C HIS A 449 -3.76 -17.75 -16.57
N THR A 450 -2.72 -18.06 -17.34
CA THR A 450 -2.82 -18.83 -18.59
C THR A 450 -2.47 -20.31 -18.40
N ASP A 451 -1.77 -20.65 -17.31
CA ASP A 451 -1.49 -22.03 -16.90
C ASP A 451 -2.68 -22.65 -16.20
N ASN A 452 -3.37 -23.57 -16.87
CA ASN A 452 -4.54 -24.27 -16.33
C ASN A 452 -4.24 -25.06 -15.04
N SER A 453 -3.03 -25.61 -14.88
CA SER A 453 -2.63 -26.35 -13.69
C SER A 453 -2.54 -25.41 -12.49
N LEU A 454 -1.98 -24.24 -12.68
CA LEU A 454 -1.90 -23.20 -11.65
C LEU A 454 -3.28 -22.68 -11.28
N VAL A 455 -4.15 -22.42 -12.26
CA VAL A 455 -5.56 -22.02 -12.03
C VAL A 455 -6.27 -23.02 -11.10
N GLU A 456 -6.14 -24.33 -11.38
CA GLU A 456 -6.74 -25.36 -10.53
C GLU A 456 -6.13 -25.41 -9.12
N GLN A 457 -4.84 -25.14 -8.97
CA GLN A 457 -4.20 -25.05 -7.65
C GLN A 457 -4.73 -23.85 -6.85
N VAL A 458 -4.86 -22.68 -7.48
CA VAL A 458 -5.42 -21.48 -6.84
C VAL A 458 -6.87 -21.73 -6.42
N ARG A 459 -7.71 -22.30 -7.30
CA ARG A 459 -9.10 -22.68 -6.96
C ARG A 459 -9.17 -23.59 -5.74
N LYS A 460 -8.31 -24.61 -5.68
CA LYS A 460 -8.25 -25.54 -4.53
C LYS A 460 -7.78 -24.84 -3.25
N GLY A 461 -6.75 -24.00 -3.35
CA GLY A 461 -6.22 -23.23 -2.22
C GLY A 461 -7.31 -22.34 -1.61
N ARG A 462 -7.96 -21.51 -2.42
CA ARG A 462 -9.03 -20.61 -1.95
C ARG A 462 -10.23 -21.36 -1.37
N LYS A 463 -10.64 -22.49 -1.97
CA LYS A 463 -11.69 -23.35 -1.38
C LYS A 463 -11.28 -23.92 -0.03
N ALA A 464 -10.02 -24.28 0.16
CA ALA A 464 -9.52 -24.82 1.42
C ALA A 464 -9.49 -23.75 2.53
N GLU A 465 -9.13 -22.50 2.22
CA GLU A 465 -9.18 -21.38 3.16
C GLU A 465 -10.58 -21.17 3.74
N PHE A 466 -11.60 -21.32 2.91
CA PHE A 466 -13.00 -21.12 3.30
C PHE A 466 -13.71 -22.42 3.73
N ALA A 467 -13.00 -23.55 3.84
CA ALA A 467 -13.61 -24.86 4.18
C ALA A 467 -14.34 -24.87 5.54
N SER A 468 -13.98 -24.00 6.46
CA SER A 468 -14.62 -23.84 7.78
C SER A 468 -15.89 -22.96 7.76
N PHE A 469 -16.19 -22.26 6.67
CA PHE A 469 -17.36 -21.39 6.56
C PHE A 469 -18.62 -22.19 6.15
N LYS A 470 -19.77 -21.82 6.72
CA LYS A 470 -21.05 -22.58 6.56
C LYS A 470 -21.67 -22.48 5.16
N HIS A 471 -21.22 -21.58 4.28
CA HIS A 471 -21.81 -21.27 2.98
C HIS A 471 -20.81 -21.48 1.83
N GLN A 472 -20.27 -22.70 1.71
CA GLN A 472 -19.34 -23.06 0.64
C GLN A 472 -19.93 -22.95 -0.79
N GLU A 473 -21.27 -22.91 -0.90
CA GLU A 473 -21.98 -22.79 -2.19
C GLU A 473 -21.79 -21.40 -2.82
N ASP A 474 -21.42 -20.40 -2.04
CA ASP A 474 -21.21 -19.01 -2.47
C ASP A 474 -19.77 -18.73 -2.96
N PHE A 475 -18.93 -19.77 -3.09
CA PHE A 475 -17.55 -19.61 -3.55
C PHE A 475 -17.49 -19.05 -4.97
N THR A 476 -16.85 -17.88 -5.13
CA THR A 476 -16.64 -17.23 -6.41
C THR A 476 -15.34 -17.71 -7.04
N ASP A 477 -15.37 -18.13 -8.31
CA ASP A 477 -14.18 -18.58 -9.03
C ASP A 477 -13.22 -17.40 -9.30
N PRO A 478 -12.01 -17.37 -8.73
CA PRO A 478 -11.08 -16.23 -8.91
C PRO A 478 -10.63 -16.03 -10.36
N GLN A 479 -10.71 -17.05 -11.21
CA GLN A 479 -10.36 -16.98 -12.63
C GLN A 479 -11.49 -16.39 -13.50
N ALA A 480 -12.73 -16.43 -13.03
CA ALA A 480 -13.87 -15.95 -13.81
C ALA A 480 -13.79 -14.44 -14.07
N VAL A 481 -14.20 -14.02 -15.26
CA VAL A 481 -14.22 -12.60 -15.65
C VAL A 481 -15.23 -11.83 -14.78
N GLU A 482 -16.33 -12.45 -14.48
CA GLU A 482 -17.43 -11.90 -13.67
C GLU A 482 -16.97 -11.60 -12.23
N THR A 483 -16.01 -12.36 -11.69
CA THR A 483 -15.42 -12.10 -10.37
C THR A 483 -14.69 -10.76 -10.34
N PHE A 484 -14.00 -10.42 -11.41
CA PHE A 484 -13.34 -9.12 -11.55
C PHE A 484 -14.35 -8.00 -11.85
N GLU A 485 -15.29 -8.23 -12.77
CA GLU A 485 -16.23 -7.20 -13.22
C GLU A 485 -17.12 -6.67 -12.09
N GLN A 486 -17.54 -7.55 -11.16
CA GLN A 486 -18.33 -7.13 -10.00
C GLN A 486 -17.55 -6.33 -8.96
N CYS A 487 -16.19 -6.34 -9.03
CA CYS A 487 -15.33 -5.55 -8.15
C CYS A 487 -15.15 -4.10 -8.64
N VAL A 488 -15.56 -3.77 -9.85
CA VAL A 488 -15.45 -2.41 -10.39
C VAL A 488 -16.35 -1.48 -9.59
N LEU A 489 -15.78 -0.35 -9.12
CA LEU A 489 -16.53 0.61 -8.32
C LEU A 489 -17.72 1.18 -9.09
N SER A 490 -18.85 1.26 -8.40
CA SER A 490 -20.10 1.81 -8.97
C SER A 490 -20.11 3.32 -9.10
N TRP A 491 -19.30 4.03 -8.29
CA TRP A 491 -19.31 5.49 -8.16
C TRP A 491 -20.70 6.06 -7.86
N ASN A 492 -21.54 5.28 -7.20
CA ASN A 492 -22.90 5.70 -6.86
C ASN A 492 -22.92 6.57 -5.60
N THR A 493 -22.84 7.87 -5.79
CA THR A 493 -22.90 8.87 -4.71
C THR A 493 -24.29 9.52 -4.58
N SER A 494 -25.32 9.00 -5.28
CA SER A 494 -26.60 9.69 -5.44
C SER A 494 -27.60 9.49 -4.30
N SER A 495 -27.53 8.37 -3.56
CA SER A 495 -28.46 8.10 -2.45
C SER A 495 -28.24 9.05 -1.27
N GLU A 496 -29.27 9.32 -0.51
CA GLU A 496 -29.14 10.19 0.69
C GLU A 496 -28.17 9.60 1.73
N LYS A 497 -28.15 8.26 1.88
CA LYS A 497 -27.18 7.54 2.73
C LYS A 497 -25.74 7.83 2.29
N ASN A 498 -25.46 7.67 0.99
CA ASN A 498 -24.11 7.85 0.44
C ASN A 498 -23.66 9.32 0.51
N LYS A 499 -24.57 10.27 0.23
CA LYS A 499 -24.28 11.70 0.41
C LYS A 499 -23.94 12.04 1.85
N ALA A 500 -24.75 11.57 2.80
CA ALA A 500 -24.51 11.84 4.22
C ALA A 500 -23.19 11.25 4.72
N LEU A 501 -22.80 10.07 4.22
CA LEU A 501 -21.51 9.48 4.55
C LEU A 501 -20.36 10.29 3.93
N LEU A 502 -20.45 10.65 2.65
CA LEU A 502 -19.46 11.45 1.95
C LEU A 502 -19.23 12.81 2.63
N GLU A 503 -20.31 13.49 3.06
CA GLU A 503 -20.21 14.75 3.81
C GLU A 503 -19.55 14.56 5.18
N CYS A 504 -19.77 13.42 5.85
CA CYS A 504 -19.06 13.06 7.08
C CYS A 504 -17.55 12.93 6.83
N TYR A 505 -17.13 12.19 5.81
CA TYR A 505 -15.72 12.06 5.43
C TYR A 505 -15.10 13.43 5.09
N ARG A 506 -15.77 14.24 4.28
CA ARG A 506 -15.31 15.60 3.93
C ARG A 506 -15.11 16.48 5.15
N PHE A 507 -16.05 16.43 6.09
CA PHE A 507 -15.92 17.19 7.34
C PHE A 507 -14.74 16.73 8.17
N LEU A 508 -14.60 15.41 8.38
CA LEU A 508 -13.51 14.83 9.19
C LEU A 508 -12.12 15.08 8.57
N ILE A 509 -12.00 14.94 7.25
CA ILE A 509 -10.76 15.20 6.53
C ILE A 509 -10.38 16.68 6.62
N ARG A 510 -11.33 17.58 6.41
CA ARG A 510 -11.10 19.03 6.57
C ARG A 510 -10.68 19.38 7.99
N LEU A 511 -11.40 18.87 8.99
CA LEU A 511 -11.07 19.09 10.40
C LEU A 511 -9.65 18.61 10.71
N ARG A 512 -9.26 17.44 10.20
CA ARG A 512 -7.91 16.90 10.36
C ARG A 512 -6.85 17.82 9.76
N LYS A 513 -7.11 18.42 8.60
CA LYS A 513 -6.16 19.30 7.90
C LYS A 513 -6.07 20.69 8.51
N GLU A 514 -7.14 21.19 9.10
CA GLU A 514 -7.23 22.60 9.50
C GLU A 514 -7.10 22.82 11.02
N HIS A 515 -7.53 21.84 11.85
CA HIS A 515 -7.57 22.06 13.29
C HIS A 515 -6.19 21.84 13.95
N PRO A 516 -5.65 22.83 14.71
CA PRO A 516 -4.29 22.75 15.26
C PRO A 516 -4.05 21.55 16.17
N ALA A 517 -5.03 21.10 16.95
CA ALA A 517 -4.90 19.92 17.79
C ALA A 517 -4.73 18.62 16.98
N MET A 518 -5.16 18.60 15.72
CA MET A 518 -5.03 17.46 14.82
C MET A 518 -3.65 17.38 14.13
N GLN A 519 -2.95 18.51 14.05
CA GLN A 519 -1.62 18.59 13.41
C GLN A 519 -0.50 18.04 14.31
N TYR A 520 -0.77 17.85 15.60
CA TYR A 520 0.23 17.36 16.53
C TYR A 520 0.13 15.84 16.68
N THR A 521 1.23 15.13 16.43
CA THR A 521 1.33 13.67 16.38
C THR A 521 2.23 13.09 17.49
N GLY A 522 2.76 13.95 18.38
CA GLY A 522 3.48 13.52 19.57
C GLY A 522 2.57 12.80 20.56
N ARG A 523 3.11 11.82 21.29
CA ARG A 523 2.33 10.99 22.21
C ARG A 523 1.69 11.77 23.35
N GLU A 524 2.28 12.87 23.75
CA GLU A 524 1.76 13.77 24.77
C GLU A 524 0.58 14.65 24.32
N GLY A 525 0.26 14.68 23.02
CA GLY A 525 -0.85 15.45 22.44
C GLY A 525 -2.21 14.71 22.44
N MET A 526 -2.30 13.57 23.13
CA MET A 526 -3.51 12.77 23.14
C MET A 526 -3.78 12.16 24.52
N GLU A 527 -5.05 12.19 24.91
CA GLU A 527 -5.60 11.40 26.01
C GLU A 527 -6.79 10.59 25.47
N VAL A 528 -6.88 9.33 25.88
CA VAL A 528 -7.99 8.45 25.49
C VAL A 528 -8.42 7.62 26.67
N ARG A 529 -9.74 7.46 26.83
CA ARG A 529 -10.34 6.57 27.83
C ARG A 529 -11.60 5.92 27.30
N SER A 530 -11.83 4.68 27.66
CA SER A 530 -13.11 4.01 27.46
C SER A 530 -13.92 3.94 28.75
N THR A 531 -15.21 3.69 28.61
CA THR A 531 -16.13 3.45 29.71
C THR A 531 -16.76 2.06 29.58
N THR A 532 -17.16 1.49 30.69
CA THR A 532 -17.75 0.13 30.71
C THR A 532 -19.07 0.00 29.95
N ASN A 533 -19.76 1.12 29.68
CA ASN A 533 -21.00 1.16 28.89
C ASN A 533 -20.77 1.41 27.39
N GLY A 534 -19.52 1.51 26.93
CA GLY A 534 -19.20 1.56 25.50
C GLY A 534 -18.90 2.95 24.92
N LEU A 535 -18.66 3.99 25.77
CA LEU A 535 -18.13 5.25 25.27
C LEU A 535 -16.60 5.20 25.16
N LEU A 536 -16.06 5.77 24.07
CA LEU A 536 -14.66 6.13 23.93
C LEU A 536 -14.55 7.65 23.89
N ILE A 537 -13.75 8.22 24.78
CA ILE A 537 -13.52 9.66 24.88
C ILE A 537 -12.08 9.90 24.44
N LEU A 538 -11.91 10.58 23.30
CA LEU A 538 -10.63 10.94 22.70
C LEU A 538 -10.44 12.44 22.78
N LYS A 539 -9.38 12.88 23.46
CA LYS A 539 -8.97 14.27 23.54
C LYS A 539 -7.66 14.45 22.81
N ARG A 540 -7.66 15.31 21.79
CA ARG A 540 -6.47 15.77 21.07
C ARG A 540 -6.18 17.20 21.46
N PHE A 541 -4.90 17.55 21.67
CA PHE A 541 -4.55 18.90 22.06
C PHE A 541 -3.14 19.30 21.60
N HIS A 542 -3.01 20.60 21.28
CA HIS A 542 -1.74 21.23 20.94
C HIS A 542 -1.77 22.69 21.35
N GLY A 543 -0.93 23.09 22.30
CA GLY A 543 -1.00 24.41 22.90
C GLY A 543 -2.39 24.70 23.52
N PRO A 544 -3.04 25.81 23.15
CA PRO A 544 -4.37 26.14 23.65
C PRO A 544 -5.51 25.40 22.93
N ALA A 545 -5.23 24.79 21.77
CA ALA A 545 -6.24 24.10 20.97
C ALA A 545 -6.54 22.71 21.55
N VAL A 546 -7.81 22.44 21.82
CA VAL A 546 -8.28 21.15 22.32
C VAL A 546 -9.50 20.71 21.53
N LEU A 547 -9.43 19.51 20.99
CA LEU A 547 -10.52 18.81 20.34
C LEU A 547 -10.90 17.60 21.17
N LEU A 548 -12.16 17.49 21.57
CA LEU A 548 -12.70 16.35 22.31
C LEU A 548 -13.72 15.62 21.45
N SER A 549 -13.52 14.34 21.25
CA SER A 549 -14.43 13.47 20.51
C SER A 549 -15.00 12.43 21.47
N VAL A 550 -16.32 12.34 21.53
CA VAL A 550 -17.02 11.30 22.31
C VAL A 550 -17.71 10.37 21.32
N MET A 551 -17.38 9.10 21.38
CA MET A 551 -17.80 8.07 20.43
C MET A 551 -18.57 6.98 21.18
N ASN A 552 -19.77 6.65 20.71
CA ASN A 552 -20.61 5.61 21.29
C ASN A 552 -20.49 4.32 20.47
N PHE A 553 -19.77 3.33 20.99
CA PHE A 553 -19.64 2.00 20.38
C PHE A 553 -20.75 1.02 20.82
N SER A 554 -21.80 1.52 21.48
CA SER A 554 -22.92 0.72 21.98
C SER A 554 -24.09 0.71 20.98
N PRO A 555 -24.89 -0.38 20.92
CA PRO A 555 -26.10 -0.45 20.11
C PRO A 555 -27.29 0.33 20.69
N VAL A 556 -27.08 1.08 21.78
CA VAL A 556 -28.10 1.93 22.42
C VAL A 556 -27.60 3.35 22.56
N ALA A 557 -28.53 4.29 22.65
CA ALA A 557 -28.19 5.68 22.95
C ALA A 557 -27.62 5.79 24.37
N LEU A 558 -26.55 6.57 24.50
CA LEU A 558 -25.87 6.84 25.78
C LEU A 558 -25.84 8.32 26.09
N GLN A 559 -25.80 8.65 27.37
CA GLN A 559 -25.61 10.02 27.85
C GLN A 559 -24.16 10.20 28.31
N TRP A 560 -23.59 11.34 27.95
CA TRP A 560 -22.28 11.78 28.41
C TRP A 560 -22.39 13.17 29.02
N GLU A 561 -21.87 13.36 30.24
CA GLU A 561 -21.81 14.64 30.93
C GLU A 561 -20.50 15.36 30.63
N ALA A 562 -20.60 16.62 30.24
CA ALA A 562 -19.44 17.49 29.96
C ALA A 562 -18.83 18.01 31.29
N GLU A 563 -18.20 17.12 32.07
CA GLU A 563 -17.75 17.38 33.46
C GLU A 563 -16.99 18.73 33.62
N ALA A 564 -15.89 18.92 32.91
CA ALA A 564 -15.05 20.11 32.97
C ALA A 564 -14.89 20.81 31.61
N PHE A 565 -15.68 20.39 30.60
CA PHE A 565 -15.54 20.88 29.23
C PHE A 565 -16.43 22.13 29.03
N ALA A 566 -15.82 23.23 28.56
CA ALA A 566 -16.50 24.41 28.06
C ALA A 566 -16.05 24.71 26.64
N GLY A 567 -16.96 24.80 25.69
CA GLY A 567 -16.63 25.01 24.29
C GLY A 567 -17.87 24.93 23.38
N LYS A 568 -17.66 24.43 22.16
CA LYS A 568 -18.71 24.27 21.17
C LYS A 568 -18.77 22.83 20.65
N LYS A 569 -19.98 22.31 20.49
CA LYS A 569 -20.21 21.10 19.67
C LYS A 569 -20.19 21.54 18.21
N ILE A 570 -19.18 21.10 17.47
CA ILE A 570 -18.95 21.47 16.07
C ILE A 570 -19.44 20.41 15.09
N TYR A 571 -19.66 19.19 15.58
CA TYR A 571 -20.19 18.08 14.78
C TYR A 571 -21.01 17.12 15.62
N ASP A 572 -22.03 16.56 14.99
CA ASP A 572 -22.88 15.50 15.53
C ASP A 572 -23.15 14.49 14.40
N SER A 573 -22.92 13.22 14.62
CA SER A 573 -23.02 12.18 13.57
C SER A 573 -24.42 12.05 12.95
N VAL A 574 -25.46 12.51 13.65
CA VAL A 574 -26.85 12.53 13.19
C VAL A 574 -27.21 13.88 12.54
N ALA A 575 -26.89 14.98 13.21
CA ALA A 575 -27.28 16.33 12.76
C ALA A 575 -26.28 16.93 11.76
N GLY A 576 -25.06 16.40 11.65
CA GLY A 576 -23.98 16.96 10.84
C GLY A 576 -23.23 18.09 11.54
N ALA A 577 -22.68 19.03 10.76
CA ALA A 577 -21.99 20.21 11.29
C ALA A 577 -22.93 21.08 12.11
N THR A 578 -22.46 21.58 13.25
CA THR A 578 -23.25 22.35 14.22
C THR A 578 -22.36 23.42 14.88
N ASP A 579 -22.97 24.36 15.62
CA ASP A 579 -22.27 25.39 16.40
C ASP A 579 -23.03 25.66 17.70
N LEU A 580 -23.06 24.64 18.57
CA LEU A 580 -23.81 24.69 19.82
C LEU A 580 -22.86 24.85 21.01
N ALA A 581 -23.07 25.87 21.82
CA ALA A 581 -22.32 26.05 23.05
C ALA A 581 -22.58 24.89 24.04
N VAL A 582 -21.51 24.41 24.67
CA VAL A 582 -21.52 23.36 25.68
C VAL A 582 -20.84 23.90 26.93
N GLN A 583 -21.49 23.74 28.07
CA GLN A 583 -21.01 24.20 29.38
C GLN A 583 -20.71 23.00 30.29
N PRO A 584 -19.84 23.17 31.30
CA PRO A 584 -19.65 22.14 32.31
C PRO A 584 -20.96 21.73 32.98
N GLY A 585 -21.19 20.41 33.05
CA GLY A 585 -22.41 19.82 33.56
C GLY A 585 -23.53 19.59 32.54
N ASP A 586 -23.39 20.07 31.30
CA ASP A 586 -24.34 19.73 30.23
C ASP A 586 -24.31 18.22 29.95
N VAL A 587 -25.51 17.64 29.80
CA VAL A 587 -25.68 16.23 29.44
C VAL A 587 -26.00 16.12 27.95
N LEU A 588 -25.11 15.50 27.19
CA LEU A 588 -25.27 15.29 25.76
C LEU A 588 -25.67 13.84 25.49
N THR A 589 -26.66 13.64 24.62
CA THR A 589 -27.06 12.30 24.16
C THR A 589 -26.31 11.96 22.91
N LEU A 590 -25.72 10.77 22.89
CA LEU A 590 -25.13 10.16 21.70
C LEU A 590 -26.04 9.00 21.28
N GLU A 591 -26.55 9.05 20.07
CA GLU A 591 -27.32 7.94 19.50
C GLU A 591 -26.47 6.68 19.38
N HIS A 592 -27.12 5.54 19.14
CA HIS A 592 -26.41 4.27 18.92
C HIS A 592 -25.39 4.39 17.79
N TYR A 593 -24.18 3.94 18.05
CA TYR A 593 -23.04 4.08 17.13
C TYR A 593 -22.78 5.53 16.66
N GLY A 594 -23.24 6.51 17.44
CA GLY A 594 -23.07 7.93 17.13
C GLY A 594 -21.81 8.52 17.77
N PHE A 595 -21.43 9.69 17.30
CA PHE A 595 -20.34 10.45 17.89
C PHE A 595 -20.59 11.96 17.81
N ILE A 596 -19.96 12.70 18.72
CA ILE A 596 -19.93 14.16 18.73
C ILE A 596 -18.49 14.66 18.78
N ILE A 597 -18.26 15.84 18.22
CA ILE A 597 -16.96 16.52 18.26
C ILE A 597 -17.15 17.90 18.90
N LEU A 598 -16.33 18.17 19.89
CA LEU A 598 -16.35 19.37 20.70
C LEU A 598 -15.02 20.12 20.57
N ASP A 599 -15.07 21.43 20.35
CA ASP A 599 -13.91 22.31 20.22
C ASP A 599 -13.90 23.33 21.35
N THR A 600 -12.74 23.47 22.04
CA THR A 600 -12.58 24.48 23.09
C THR A 600 -12.06 25.81 22.58
N ASN A 601 -11.72 25.95 21.30
CA ASN A 601 -11.23 27.20 20.77
C ASN A 601 -12.26 28.31 20.95
N LYS A 602 -11.98 29.24 21.84
CA LYS A 602 -12.74 30.50 22.00
C LYS A 602 -12.44 31.39 20.78
N GLY A 603 -13.13 31.08 19.67
CA GLY A 603 -13.19 31.91 18.49
C GLY A 603 -11.85 32.13 17.76
N LEU A 604 -11.69 31.64 16.55
CA LEU A 604 -10.91 32.30 15.53
C LEU A 604 -11.64 33.56 15.09
#